data_24752d729bfab6904ecff93a1012c224
#
_entry.id   24752d729bfab6904ecff93a1012c224
#
_cell.length_a   1.000
_cell.length_b   1.000
_cell.length_c   1.000
_cell.angle_alpha   90.00
_cell.angle_beta   90.00
_cell.angle_gamma   90.00
#
_symmetry.space_group_name_H-M   'P 1'
#
loop_
_entity.id
_entity.type
_entity.pdbx_description
1 polymer ?
#
loop_
_entity_poly.entity_id
_entity_poly.type
_entity_poly.pdbx_seq_one_letter_code
_entity_poly.pdbx_strand_id
1 'polypeptide(L)'
;VSEAVDFCRHYANASLQLTDEAYMAGARFVPVDVTVVASPWNFPVAIPVGGVAAALAAGSAVILKPAPPAKRCAAELVAAFHEAGVPRDLVVLAPLDDGDVSRSLVTHEGVDRVVLTGSYDTARLFRSWKPDMHLLGETSGKNAIIVTPSADPDLAVRDIVHSAFAHAGQKCSASSLLILVGSAGRSSRIARQLVDATASLRVGLPASLDSQVGPVVVPDDEKAVRGLTTLGEGEHWVLKPRYLGDGLWTPGIRAGVVPGSEFHLTEYFAPVLGVMRVDTLEEAIAAVNEVDYGLTSGLHTLDTEELAMWLEGIEAGNLYVNRGITGAIVRRQPFGGWKRSAIGSTTKAGGPSYLLGLGEVEATREAAVGESATDTAQLAPSVRALCHAVSSHLSADEVAELGSAVAHDAAAWACAYGVGRDVTSLACERNILRYRPTPVLVRASSGTTLVDTVRVLAAGVLAGGPIGLSLADALPPSVADLLESLDIEVTVEDEASWDSRLTLVANSGGLGMRVRVLGPREESSQERWERASRASSGSPDVALYTGAVTPCPHTELLPFLREQAVSITNHRFGTPLDLAAGLL
;
A
#
# COMPACT_ATOMS: atom_id res chain seq x y z
N VAL A 1 -17.18 12.42 -6.38
CA VAL A 1 -16.75 13.69 -6.99
C VAL A 1 -15.86 14.47 -6.02
N SER A 2 -16.25 14.69 -4.76
CA SER A 2 -15.45 15.46 -3.79
C SER A 2 -14.03 14.90 -3.63
N GLU A 3 -13.88 13.60 -3.48
CA GLU A 3 -12.58 12.92 -3.40
C GLU A 3 -11.71 13.14 -4.65
N ALA A 4 -12.32 13.17 -5.85
CA ALA A 4 -11.61 13.49 -7.09
C ALA A 4 -11.04 14.92 -7.06
N VAL A 5 -11.80 15.88 -6.57
CA VAL A 5 -11.35 17.27 -6.37
C VAL A 5 -10.21 17.32 -5.34
N ASP A 6 -10.32 16.54 -4.27
CA ASP A 6 -9.29 16.48 -3.23
C ASP A 6 -7.97 15.88 -3.78
N PHE A 7 -8.03 14.85 -4.64
CA PHE A 7 -6.85 14.33 -5.34
C PHE A 7 -6.18 15.40 -6.22
N CYS A 8 -6.96 16.11 -7.05
CA CYS A 8 -6.40 17.18 -7.89
C CYS A 8 -5.68 18.25 -7.05
N ARG A 9 -6.31 18.71 -5.96
CA ARG A 9 -5.73 19.71 -5.05
C ARG A 9 -4.50 19.18 -4.32
N HIS A 10 -4.56 17.94 -3.86
CA HIS A 10 -3.46 17.30 -3.13
C HIS A 10 -2.23 17.17 -4.02
N TYR A 11 -2.37 16.59 -5.21
CA TYR A 11 -1.23 16.35 -6.09
C TYR A 11 -0.69 17.63 -6.73
N ALA A 12 -1.51 18.64 -7.00
CA ALA A 12 -1.04 19.96 -7.40
C ALA A 12 -0.14 20.62 -6.34
N ASN A 13 -0.44 20.41 -5.05
CA ASN A 13 0.44 20.87 -3.97
C ASN A 13 1.67 19.96 -3.79
N ALA A 14 1.50 18.64 -3.91
CA ALA A 14 2.59 17.68 -3.74
C ALA A 14 3.66 17.81 -4.84
N SER A 15 3.27 18.20 -6.07
CA SER A 15 4.23 18.40 -7.16
C SER A 15 5.28 19.47 -6.87
N LEU A 16 4.97 20.47 -6.05
CA LEU A 16 5.93 21.48 -5.64
C LEU A 16 7.12 20.91 -4.86
N GLN A 17 6.91 19.81 -4.15
CA GLN A 17 7.97 19.11 -3.41
C GLN A 17 9.00 18.45 -4.35
N LEU A 18 8.59 18.05 -5.57
CA LEU A 18 9.48 17.41 -6.54
C LEU A 18 10.54 18.36 -7.10
N THR A 19 10.34 19.66 -6.94
CA THR A 19 11.27 20.73 -7.35
C THR A 19 11.87 21.49 -6.16
N ASP A 20 11.52 21.13 -4.94
CA ASP A 20 12.04 21.75 -3.71
C ASP A 20 13.41 21.14 -3.37
N GLU A 21 14.46 21.96 -3.44
CA GLU A 21 15.84 21.53 -3.15
C GLU A 21 16.00 21.00 -1.72
N ALA A 22 15.29 21.56 -0.75
CA ALA A 22 15.35 21.10 0.64
C ALA A 22 14.67 19.73 0.81
N TYR A 23 13.57 19.47 0.08
CA TYR A 23 12.91 18.18 0.07
C TYR A 23 13.73 17.13 -0.69
N MET A 24 14.25 17.48 -1.86
CA MET A 24 15.02 16.58 -2.70
C MET A 24 16.46 16.34 -2.22
N ALA A 25 16.99 17.20 -1.34
CA ALA A 25 18.24 17.00 -0.60
C ALA A 25 19.43 16.56 -1.47
N GLY A 26 19.69 17.29 -2.56
CA GLY A 26 20.79 16.98 -3.49
C GLY A 26 20.45 15.90 -4.53
N ALA A 27 19.17 15.65 -4.74
CA ALA A 27 18.66 14.87 -5.85
C ALA A 27 17.68 15.70 -6.69
N ARG A 28 17.34 15.18 -7.87
CA ARG A 28 16.32 15.77 -8.74
C ARG A 28 15.31 14.71 -9.16
N PHE A 29 14.07 15.10 -9.27
CA PHE A 29 13.02 14.25 -9.86
C PHE A 29 13.05 14.38 -11.39
N VAL A 30 12.98 13.25 -12.07
CA VAL A 30 12.95 13.15 -13.54
C VAL A 30 11.60 12.50 -13.94
N PRO A 31 10.70 13.25 -14.59
CA PRO A 31 9.45 12.71 -15.10
C PRO A 31 9.68 11.56 -16.08
N VAL A 32 8.70 10.63 -16.14
CA VAL A 32 8.60 9.69 -17.25
C VAL A 32 7.65 10.23 -18.31
N ASP A 33 7.77 9.76 -19.57
CA ASP A 33 7.03 10.33 -20.68
C ASP A 33 5.55 9.92 -20.66
N VAL A 34 5.24 8.62 -20.50
CA VAL A 34 3.87 8.09 -20.63
C VAL A 34 3.50 7.15 -19.48
N THR A 35 2.42 7.49 -18.81
CA THR A 35 1.79 6.64 -17.80
C THR A 35 0.42 6.14 -18.26
N VAL A 36 0.20 4.84 -18.23
CA VAL A 36 -1.13 4.24 -18.40
C VAL A 36 -1.82 4.12 -17.04
N VAL A 37 -3.01 4.70 -16.90
CA VAL A 37 -3.87 4.54 -15.72
C VAL A 37 -4.96 3.52 -16.04
N ALA A 38 -4.81 2.31 -15.51
CA ALA A 38 -5.80 1.23 -15.61
C ALA A 38 -6.70 1.26 -14.38
N SER A 39 -7.91 1.80 -14.52
CA SER A 39 -8.81 2.11 -13.41
C SER A 39 -10.00 1.16 -13.32
N PRO A 40 -10.51 0.88 -12.10
CA PRO A 40 -11.61 -0.04 -11.87
C PRO A 40 -12.97 0.61 -12.15
N TRP A 41 -14.01 -0.20 -12.04
CA TRP A 41 -15.41 0.24 -12.23
C TRP A 41 -16.11 0.64 -10.92
N ASN A 42 -15.61 0.22 -9.76
CA ASN A 42 -16.31 0.41 -8.48
C ASN A 42 -16.23 1.84 -7.90
N PHE A 43 -15.18 2.58 -8.24
CA PHE A 43 -15.03 4.02 -7.96
C PHE A 43 -14.68 4.77 -9.25
N PRO A 44 -15.62 4.87 -10.20
CA PRO A 44 -15.33 5.25 -11.59
C PRO A 44 -15.00 6.74 -11.78
N VAL A 45 -14.98 7.52 -10.70
CA VAL A 45 -14.64 8.96 -10.71
C VAL A 45 -13.38 9.21 -9.89
N ALA A 46 -13.37 8.86 -8.61
CA ALA A 46 -12.29 9.25 -7.70
C ALA A 46 -10.97 8.56 -8.06
N ILE A 47 -10.98 7.24 -8.27
CA ILE A 47 -9.75 6.48 -8.54
C ILE A 47 -9.10 6.88 -9.87
N PRO A 48 -9.81 6.91 -11.02
CA PRO A 48 -9.18 7.36 -12.26
C PRO A 48 -8.68 8.80 -12.19
N VAL A 49 -9.39 9.72 -11.55
CA VAL A 49 -8.90 11.10 -11.35
C VAL A 49 -7.66 11.11 -10.48
N GLY A 50 -7.61 10.29 -9.43
CA GLY A 50 -6.42 10.17 -8.57
C GLY A 50 -5.19 9.76 -9.36
N GLY A 51 -5.28 8.71 -10.19
CA GLY A 51 -4.18 8.25 -11.02
C GLY A 51 -3.77 9.27 -12.09
N VAL A 52 -4.75 9.86 -12.81
CA VAL A 52 -4.51 10.87 -13.85
C VAL A 52 -3.86 12.12 -13.24
N ALA A 53 -4.41 12.65 -12.15
CA ALA A 53 -3.91 13.86 -11.50
C ALA A 53 -2.49 13.64 -10.93
N ALA A 54 -2.21 12.46 -10.37
CA ALA A 54 -0.88 12.12 -9.86
C ALA A 54 0.16 12.06 -11.00
N ALA A 55 -0.15 11.37 -12.10
CA ALA A 55 0.77 11.24 -13.23
C ALA A 55 1.03 12.59 -13.91
N LEU A 56 0.00 13.42 -14.12
CA LEU A 56 0.16 14.79 -14.63
C LEU A 56 1.00 15.66 -13.68
N ALA A 57 0.77 15.58 -12.37
CA ALA A 57 1.51 16.31 -11.37
C ALA A 57 2.99 15.89 -11.29
N ALA A 58 3.28 14.63 -11.65
CA ALA A 58 4.63 14.11 -11.80
C ALA A 58 5.26 14.45 -13.17
N GLY A 59 4.53 15.09 -14.09
CA GLY A 59 5.04 15.54 -15.39
C GLY A 59 4.87 14.55 -16.55
N SER A 60 4.10 13.48 -16.38
CA SER A 60 3.87 12.43 -17.39
C SER A 60 2.60 12.72 -18.21
N ALA A 61 2.62 12.41 -19.51
CA ALA A 61 1.40 12.26 -20.29
C ALA A 61 0.63 11.00 -19.85
N VAL A 62 -0.69 11.01 -19.97
CA VAL A 62 -1.54 9.98 -19.37
C VAL A 62 -2.48 9.36 -20.39
N ILE A 63 -2.50 8.04 -20.45
CA ILE A 63 -3.52 7.27 -21.16
C ILE A 63 -4.44 6.63 -20.12
N LEU A 64 -5.69 7.10 -20.04
CA LEU A 64 -6.69 6.52 -19.15
C LEU A 64 -7.40 5.34 -19.82
N LYS A 65 -7.17 4.13 -19.30
CA LYS A 65 -7.89 2.90 -19.66
C LYS A 65 -8.87 2.53 -18.55
N PRO A 66 -10.15 2.89 -18.66
CA PRO A 66 -11.16 2.48 -17.68
C PRO A 66 -11.53 1.01 -17.86
N ALA A 67 -12.01 0.39 -16.76
CA ALA A 67 -12.72 -0.88 -16.87
C ALA A 67 -13.99 -0.73 -17.74
N PRO A 68 -14.39 -1.78 -18.51
CA PRO A 68 -15.50 -1.69 -19.46
C PRO A 68 -16.80 -1.07 -18.90
N PRO A 69 -17.25 -1.39 -17.66
CA PRO A 69 -18.47 -0.78 -17.10
C PRO A 69 -18.34 0.72 -16.79
N ALA A 70 -17.10 1.27 -16.71
CA ALA A 70 -16.83 2.65 -16.31
C ALA A 70 -16.52 3.61 -17.48
N LYS A 71 -16.58 3.15 -18.72
CA LYS A 71 -16.18 3.94 -19.92
C LYS A 71 -16.88 5.30 -20.03
N ARG A 72 -18.18 5.39 -19.71
CA ARG A 72 -18.92 6.66 -19.73
C ARG A 72 -18.42 7.66 -18.71
N CYS A 73 -18.16 7.21 -17.47
CA CYS A 73 -17.59 8.08 -16.44
C CYS A 73 -16.21 8.59 -16.85
N ALA A 74 -15.37 7.73 -17.43
CA ALA A 74 -14.04 8.12 -17.89
C ALA A 74 -14.09 9.14 -19.03
N ALA A 75 -15.06 9.05 -19.94
CA ALA A 75 -15.24 10.01 -21.02
C ALA A 75 -15.55 11.42 -20.46
N GLU A 76 -16.47 11.52 -19.51
CA GLU A 76 -16.80 12.78 -18.84
C GLU A 76 -15.60 13.35 -18.04
N LEU A 77 -14.83 12.48 -17.41
CA LEU A 77 -13.62 12.91 -16.67
C LEU A 77 -12.56 13.50 -17.60
N VAL A 78 -12.28 12.83 -18.73
CA VAL A 78 -11.30 13.34 -19.70
C VAL A 78 -11.79 14.65 -20.34
N ALA A 79 -13.10 14.75 -20.63
CA ALA A 79 -13.69 16.01 -21.10
C ALA A 79 -13.50 17.15 -20.07
N ALA A 80 -13.72 16.88 -18.78
CA ALA A 80 -13.53 17.87 -17.73
C ALA A 80 -12.06 18.34 -17.61
N PHE A 81 -11.07 17.46 -17.77
CA PHE A 81 -9.66 17.84 -17.82
C PHE A 81 -9.38 18.76 -19.02
N HIS A 82 -9.91 18.44 -20.20
CA HIS A 82 -9.73 19.26 -21.40
C HIS A 82 -10.43 20.62 -21.28
N GLU A 83 -11.65 20.67 -20.70
CA GLU A 83 -12.35 21.92 -20.41
C GLU A 83 -11.61 22.79 -19.40
N ALA A 84 -10.90 22.18 -18.45
CA ALA A 84 -10.03 22.88 -17.51
C ALA A 84 -8.73 23.41 -18.12
N GLY A 85 -8.47 23.13 -19.41
CA GLY A 85 -7.31 23.62 -20.16
C GLY A 85 -6.14 22.63 -20.25
N VAL A 86 -6.30 21.38 -19.79
CA VAL A 86 -5.27 20.35 -20.01
C VAL A 86 -5.22 20.02 -21.52
N PRO A 87 -4.04 20.07 -22.15
CA PRO A 87 -3.87 19.74 -23.56
C PRO A 87 -4.39 18.33 -23.90
N ARG A 88 -4.99 18.17 -25.08
CA ARG A 88 -5.62 16.90 -25.49
C ARG A 88 -4.63 15.76 -25.69
N ASP A 89 -3.39 16.04 -25.94
CA ASP A 89 -2.27 15.11 -26.09
C ASP A 89 -1.65 14.68 -24.74
N LEU A 90 -1.92 15.43 -23.68
CA LEU A 90 -1.46 15.06 -22.33
C LEU A 90 -2.41 14.12 -21.57
N VAL A 91 -3.71 14.12 -21.89
CA VAL A 91 -4.67 13.16 -21.32
C VAL A 91 -5.49 12.55 -22.43
N VAL A 92 -5.30 11.27 -22.67
CA VAL A 92 -5.96 10.52 -23.74
C VAL A 92 -6.84 9.43 -23.14
N LEU A 93 -8.09 9.33 -23.62
CA LEU A 93 -8.99 8.25 -23.25
C LEU A 93 -8.78 7.04 -24.16
N ALA A 94 -8.55 5.87 -23.57
CA ALA A 94 -8.51 4.57 -24.25
C ALA A 94 -9.68 3.68 -23.76
N PRO A 95 -10.90 3.82 -24.31
CA PRO A 95 -12.08 3.10 -23.83
C PRO A 95 -12.14 1.68 -24.41
N LEU A 96 -11.08 0.92 -24.16
CA LEU A 96 -10.88 -0.42 -24.69
C LEU A 96 -11.63 -1.47 -23.86
N ASP A 97 -12.06 -2.53 -24.52
CA ASP A 97 -12.48 -3.76 -23.86
C ASP A 97 -11.26 -4.62 -23.51
N ASP A 98 -11.45 -5.57 -22.61
CA ASP A 98 -10.39 -6.51 -22.28
C ASP A 98 -10.09 -7.41 -23.49
N GLY A 99 -8.80 -7.64 -23.77
CA GLY A 99 -8.36 -8.40 -24.92
C GLY A 99 -7.02 -7.92 -25.50
N ASP A 100 -6.74 -8.32 -26.75
CA ASP A 100 -5.43 -8.10 -27.38
C ASP A 100 -5.05 -6.63 -27.54
N VAL A 101 -6.01 -5.75 -27.83
CA VAL A 101 -5.73 -4.30 -27.99
C VAL A 101 -5.33 -3.70 -26.62
N SER A 102 -6.03 -4.07 -25.55
CA SER A 102 -5.67 -3.65 -24.19
C SER A 102 -4.31 -4.20 -23.77
N ARG A 103 -4.02 -5.45 -24.15
CA ARG A 103 -2.69 -6.05 -23.92
C ARG A 103 -1.62 -5.25 -24.68
N SER A 104 -1.82 -4.98 -25.98
CA SER A 104 -0.88 -4.21 -26.79
C SER A 104 -0.62 -2.81 -26.22
N LEU A 105 -1.64 -2.15 -25.66
CA LEU A 105 -1.48 -0.85 -25.00
C LEU A 105 -0.55 -0.96 -23.78
N VAL A 106 -0.87 -1.83 -22.81
CA VAL A 106 -0.12 -1.88 -21.54
C VAL A 106 1.28 -2.48 -21.69
N THR A 107 1.54 -3.21 -22.78
CA THR A 107 2.86 -3.79 -23.07
C THR A 107 3.67 -2.98 -24.08
N HIS A 108 3.14 -1.87 -24.59
CA HIS A 108 3.81 -1.04 -25.58
C HIS A 108 5.14 -0.49 -25.05
N GLU A 109 6.16 -0.44 -25.89
CA GLU A 109 7.50 0.04 -25.49
C GLU A 109 7.53 1.50 -25.05
N GLY A 110 6.66 2.35 -25.63
CA GLY A 110 6.50 3.75 -25.25
C GLY A 110 5.66 3.98 -23.98
N VAL A 111 5.34 2.95 -23.22
CA VAL A 111 4.68 3.05 -21.89
C VAL A 111 5.71 2.81 -20.79
N ASP A 112 6.01 3.86 -20.04
CA ASP A 112 7.02 3.82 -18.98
C ASP A 112 6.47 3.31 -17.66
N ARG A 113 5.22 3.67 -17.32
CA ARG A 113 4.56 3.29 -16.06
C ARG A 113 3.14 2.80 -16.32
N VAL A 114 2.72 1.84 -15.54
CA VAL A 114 1.32 1.42 -15.46
C VAL A 114 0.85 1.57 -14.02
N VAL A 115 -0.15 2.40 -13.78
CA VAL A 115 -0.85 2.54 -12.50
C VAL A 115 -2.11 1.70 -12.59
N LEU A 116 -2.17 0.63 -11.80
CA LEU A 116 -3.30 -0.30 -11.79
C LEU A 116 -4.05 -0.20 -10.47
N THR A 117 -5.36 0.01 -10.54
CA THR A 117 -6.26 -0.33 -9.43
C THR A 117 -7.23 -1.41 -9.91
N GLY A 118 -7.18 -2.58 -9.27
CA GLY A 118 -7.95 -3.74 -9.72
C GLY A 118 -7.73 -4.99 -8.86
N SER A 119 -7.79 -6.17 -9.46
CA SER A 119 -7.50 -7.42 -8.76
C SER A 119 -6.00 -7.77 -8.81
N TYR A 120 -5.54 -8.55 -7.83
CA TYR A 120 -4.20 -9.13 -7.87
C TYR A 120 -3.99 -10.01 -9.12
N ASP A 121 -5.03 -10.72 -9.55
CA ASP A 121 -4.97 -11.53 -10.77
C ASP A 121 -4.73 -10.69 -12.02
N THR A 122 -5.27 -9.47 -12.08
CA THR A 122 -4.98 -8.52 -13.17
C THR A 122 -3.51 -8.07 -13.15
N ALA A 123 -2.96 -7.78 -11.97
CA ALA A 123 -1.55 -7.43 -11.85
C ALA A 123 -0.64 -8.58 -12.30
N ARG A 124 -0.96 -9.82 -11.89
CA ARG A 124 -0.26 -11.03 -12.31
C ARG A 124 -0.36 -11.25 -13.82
N LEU A 125 -1.52 -11.01 -14.41
CA LEU A 125 -1.74 -11.10 -15.84
C LEU A 125 -0.89 -10.08 -16.61
N PHE A 126 -0.85 -8.81 -16.18
CA PHE A 126 -0.05 -7.77 -16.81
C PHE A 126 1.45 -8.10 -16.75
N ARG A 127 1.94 -8.54 -15.61
CA ARG A 127 3.34 -8.96 -15.43
C ARG A 127 3.68 -10.24 -16.22
N SER A 128 2.71 -11.12 -16.48
CA SER A 128 2.92 -12.28 -17.34
C SER A 128 3.07 -11.90 -18.82
N TRP A 129 2.49 -10.77 -19.25
CA TRP A 129 2.62 -10.25 -20.61
C TRP A 129 3.93 -9.49 -20.82
N LYS A 130 4.36 -8.72 -19.83
CA LYS A 130 5.61 -7.95 -19.85
C LYS A 130 6.24 -8.02 -18.43
N PRO A 131 7.15 -8.99 -18.19
CA PRO A 131 7.77 -9.21 -16.88
C PRO A 131 8.50 -7.99 -16.31
N ASP A 132 9.05 -7.16 -17.18
CA ASP A 132 9.75 -5.91 -16.86
C ASP A 132 8.86 -4.67 -16.83
N MET A 133 7.53 -4.83 -16.88
CA MET A 133 6.61 -3.70 -16.75
C MET A 133 6.81 -2.97 -15.39
N HIS A 134 7.00 -1.67 -15.41
CA HIS A 134 6.93 -0.84 -14.20
C HIS A 134 5.47 -0.67 -13.76
N LEU A 135 5.00 -1.63 -12.97
CA LEU A 135 3.63 -1.71 -12.48
C LEU A 135 3.55 -1.21 -11.03
N LEU A 136 2.78 -0.16 -10.81
CA LEU A 136 2.38 0.33 -9.50
C LEU A 136 0.91 -0.04 -9.29
N GLY A 137 0.64 -0.93 -8.34
CA GLY A 137 -0.69 -1.51 -8.19
C GLY A 137 -1.27 -1.35 -6.79
N GLU A 138 -2.55 -1.01 -6.75
CA GLU A 138 -3.42 -1.20 -5.59
C GLU A 138 -4.44 -2.28 -5.95
N THR A 139 -4.40 -3.38 -5.21
CA THR A 139 -5.14 -4.57 -5.60
C THR A 139 -6.06 -5.05 -4.49
N SER A 140 -6.54 -6.27 -4.62
CA SER A 140 -7.53 -6.95 -3.76
C SER A 140 -7.36 -6.75 -2.25
N GLY A 141 -8.45 -6.98 -1.52
CA GLY A 141 -8.47 -6.94 -0.06
C GLY A 141 -9.42 -7.98 0.53
N LYS A 142 -9.01 -8.67 1.58
CA LYS A 142 -9.87 -9.53 2.39
C LYS A 142 -9.95 -8.96 3.80
N ASN A 143 -10.74 -7.89 3.93
CA ASN A 143 -10.71 -7.04 5.11
C ASN A 143 -11.60 -7.57 6.23
N ALA A 144 -11.16 -7.38 7.46
CA ALA A 144 -11.86 -7.81 8.65
C ALA A 144 -12.12 -6.66 9.64
N ILE A 145 -13.24 -6.75 10.35
CA ILE A 145 -13.49 -6.00 11.57
C ILE A 145 -13.44 -6.98 12.75
N ILE A 146 -12.58 -6.67 13.73
CA ILE A 146 -12.47 -7.40 14.99
C ILE A 146 -13.32 -6.68 16.03
N VAL A 147 -14.10 -7.43 16.81
CA VAL A 147 -14.90 -6.90 17.93
C VAL A 147 -14.51 -7.64 19.20
N THR A 148 -13.97 -6.92 20.16
CA THR A 148 -13.58 -7.46 21.48
C THR A 148 -14.75 -7.42 22.48
N PRO A 149 -14.63 -8.10 23.62
CA PRO A 149 -15.62 -8.01 24.69
C PRO A 149 -15.82 -6.61 25.27
N SER A 150 -14.80 -5.76 25.21
CA SER A 150 -14.84 -4.38 25.70
C SER A 150 -15.57 -3.41 24.77
N ALA A 151 -15.81 -3.80 23.50
CA ALA A 151 -16.39 -2.95 22.47
C ALA A 151 -17.80 -2.47 22.81
N ASP A 152 -18.19 -1.31 22.26
CA ASP A 152 -19.58 -0.89 22.21
C ASP A 152 -20.35 -1.66 21.11
N PRO A 153 -21.31 -2.53 21.47
CA PRO A 153 -22.00 -3.38 20.51
C PRO A 153 -22.82 -2.60 19.48
N ASP A 154 -23.46 -1.50 19.88
CA ASP A 154 -24.34 -0.74 19.00
C ASP A 154 -23.54 0.01 17.94
N LEU A 155 -22.42 0.59 18.35
CA LEU A 155 -21.48 1.26 17.46
C LEU A 155 -20.84 0.22 16.50
N ALA A 156 -20.39 -0.90 17.03
CA ALA A 156 -19.77 -1.97 16.24
C ALA A 156 -20.72 -2.50 15.17
N VAL A 157 -21.97 -2.84 15.51
CA VAL A 157 -22.96 -3.35 14.55
C VAL A 157 -23.24 -2.34 13.44
N ARG A 158 -23.44 -1.06 13.78
CA ARG A 158 -23.64 -0.01 12.78
C ARG A 158 -22.49 0.04 11.77
N ASP A 159 -21.27 0.04 12.26
CA ASP A 159 -20.08 0.22 11.46
C ASP A 159 -19.75 -1.03 10.63
N ILE A 160 -20.04 -2.23 11.17
CA ILE A 160 -19.92 -3.51 10.45
C ILE A 160 -20.90 -3.54 9.28
N VAL A 161 -22.18 -3.26 9.52
CA VAL A 161 -23.22 -3.31 8.46
C VAL A 161 -22.93 -2.31 7.35
N HIS A 162 -22.52 -1.09 7.70
CA HIS A 162 -22.11 -0.09 6.72
C HIS A 162 -20.88 -0.54 5.94
N SER A 163 -19.86 -1.06 6.62
CA SER A 163 -18.58 -1.47 5.99
C SER A 163 -18.73 -2.70 5.10
N ALA A 164 -19.64 -3.63 5.44
CA ALA A 164 -19.85 -4.84 4.68
C ALA A 164 -20.76 -4.66 3.46
N PHE A 165 -21.81 -3.85 3.59
CA PHE A 165 -22.90 -3.87 2.61
C PHE A 165 -23.11 -2.55 1.84
N ALA A 166 -22.52 -1.43 2.27
CA ALA A 166 -22.52 -0.23 1.45
C ALA A 166 -21.83 -0.52 0.11
N HIS A 167 -22.40 0.03 -0.98
CA HIS A 167 -21.94 -0.23 -2.35
C HIS A 167 -22.03 -1.72 -2.74
N ALA A 168 -22.98 -2.45 -2.18
CA ALA A 168 -23.17 -3.89 -2.36
C ALA A 168 -21.90 -4.73 -2.06
N GLY A 169 -21.09 -4.30 -1.06
CA GLY A 169 -19.82 -4.96 -0.72
C GLY A 169 -18.72 -4.86 -1.77
N GLN A 170 -18.91 -4.03 -2.82
CA GLN A 170 -18.01 -3.90 -3.96
C GLN A 170 -17.00 -2.75 -3.76
N LYS A 171 -16.40 -2.68 -2.57
CA LYS A 171 -15.27 -1.79 -2.25
C LYS A 171 -14.05 -2.63 -1.91
N CYS A 172 -12.88 -2.21 -2.39
CA CYS A 172 -11.62 -2.84 -1.99
C CYS A 172 -11.43 -2.88 -0.46
N SER A 173 -11.99 -1.88 0.25
CA SER A 173 -11.99 -1.76 1.71
C SER A 173 -13.24 -2.35 2.40
N ALA A 174 -14.17 -3.00 1.69
CA ALA A 174 -15.36 -3.57 2.32
C ALA A 174 -14.99 -4.65 3.35
N SER A 175 -15.67 -4.63 4.50
CA SER A 175 -15.54 -5.71 5.49
C SER A 175 -16.22 -6.98 4.96
N SER A 176 -15.44 -7.99 4.63
CA SER A 176 -15.97 -9.30 4.25
C SER A 176 -15.86 -10.33 5.37
N LEU A 177 -15.14 -10.01 6.44
CA LEU A 177 -15.01 -10.79 7.66
C LEU A 177 -15.37 -9.96 8.89
N LEU A 178 -16.13 -10.59 9.79
CA LEU A 178 -16.34 -10.14 11.16
C LEU A 178 -15.73 -11.18 12.09
N ILE A 179 -14.76 -10.79 12.91
CA ILE A 179 -14.13 -11.68 13.88
C ILE A 179 -14.57 -11.26 15.29
N LEU A 180 -15.28 -12.11 15.96
CA LEU A 180 -15.81 -11.88 17.31
C LEU A 180 -14.95 -12.61 18.35
N VAL A 181 -14.37 -11.83 19.28
CA VAL A 181 -13.45 -12.33 20.30
C VAL A 181 -14.19 -12.74 21.58
N GLY A 182 -13.89 -13.89 22.12
CA GLY A 182 -14.32 -14.35 23.44
C GLY A 182 -15.83 -14.26 23.68
N SER A 183 -16.26 -13.46 24.68
CA SER A 183 -17.69 -13.30 25.02
C SER A 183 -18.47 -12.50 23.96
N ALA A 184 -17.83 -11.67 23.14
CA ALA A 184 -18.48 -11.01 22.01
C ALA A 184 -19.02 -12.05 21.01
N GLY A 185 -18.30 -13.15 20.76
CA GLY A 185 -18.72 -14.26 19.91
C GLY A 185 -19.92 -15.06 20.44
N ARG A 186 -20.21 -14.95 21.74
CA ARG A 186 -21.35 -15.59 22.40
C ARG A 186 -22.54 -14.64 22.64
N SER A 187 -22.40 -13.36 22.26
CA SER A 187 -23.41 -12.34 22.51
C SER A 187 -24.63 -12.49 21.60
N SER A 188 -25.76 -12.90 22.16
CA SER A 188 -27.05 -12.95 21.46
C SER A 188 -27.53 -11.55 21.05
N ARG A 189 -27.09 -10.48 21.74
CA ARG A 189 -27.39 -9.09 21.40
C ARG A 189 -26.72 -8.73 20.08
N ILE A 190 -25.40 -8.92 19.96
CA ILE A 190 -24.65 -8.62 18.72
C ILE A 190 -25.25 -9.42 17.56
N ALA A 191 -25.49 -10.73 17.74
CA ALA A 191 -26.04 -11.58 16.69
C ALA A 191 -27.40 -11.09 16.18
N ARG A 192 -28.34 -10.75 17.09
CA ARG A 192 -29.65 -10.24 16.69
C ARG A 192 -29.58 -8.89 16.03
N GLN A 193 -28.87 -7.93 16.63
CA GLN A 193 -28.71 -6.60 16.07
C GLN A 193 -28.07 -6.63 14.68
N LEU A 194 -27.07 -7.47 14.45
CA LEU A 194 -26.42 -7.62 13.15
C LEU A 194 -27.41 -8.12 12.09
N VAL A 195 -28.21 -9.14 12.41
CA VAL A 195 -29.24 -9.68 11.51
C VAL A 195 -30.32 -8.64 11.22
N ASP A 196 -30.86 -8.01 12.26
CA ASP A 196 -31.96 -7.05 12.12
C ASP A 196 -31.51 -5.80 11.32
N ALA A 197 -30.33 -5.25 11.62
CA ALA A 197 -29.79 -4.13 10.89
C ALA A 197 -29.49 -4.47 9.42
N THR A 198 -28.95 -5.67 9.13
CA THR A 198 -28.69 -6.12 7.77
C THR A 198 -29.98 -6.37 6.99
N ALA A 199 -30.96 -7.05 7.60
CA ALA A 199 -32.26 -7.33 6.97
C ALA A 199 -33.08 -6.07 6.68
N SER A 200 -32.87 -4.99 7.42
CA SER A 200 -33.54 -3.70 7.22
C SER A 200 -33.01 -2.89 6.04
N LEU A 201 -31.88 -3.27 5.44
CA LEU A 201 -31.31 -2.56 4.31
C LEU A 201 -32.22 -2.69 3.07
N ARG A 202 -32.55 -1.55 2.47
CA ARG A 202 -33.37 -1.49 1.26
C ARG A 202 -32.49 -1.73 0.03
N VAL A 203 -32.80 -2.81 -0.68
CA VAL A 203 -32.13 -3.21 -1.92
C VAL A 203 -32.94 -2.69 -3.10
N GLY A 204 -32.28 -2.03 -4.04
CA GLY A 204 -32.94 -1.49 -5.21
C GLY A 204 -32.00 -0.82 -6.20
N LEU A 205 -32.54 -0.45 -7.35
CA LEU A 205 -31.77 0.23 -8.40
C LEU A 205 -31.32 1.64 -7.96
N PRO A 206 -30.19 2.14 -8.46
CA PRO A 206 -29.64 3.46 -8.10
C PRO A 206 -30.58 4.66 -8.43
N ALA A 207 -31.55 4.48 -9.33
CA ALA A 207 -32.54 5.49 -9.64
C ALA A 207 -33.52 5.77 -8.49
N SER A 208 -33.66 4.84 -7.53
CA SER A 208 -34.47 5.03 -6.34
C SER A 208 -33.62 5.64 -5.23
N LEU A 209 -34.02 6.80 -4.70
CA LEU A 209 -33.33 7.48 -3.59
C LEU A 209 -33.37 6.68 -2.28
N ASP A 210 -34.29 5.73 -2.15
CA ASP A 210 -34.42 4.87 -0.97
C ASP A 210 -33.47 3.67 -0.98
N SER A 211 -32.82 3.38 -2.11
CA SER A 211 -31.91 2.25 -2.23
C SER A 211 -30.64 2.47 -1.41
N GLN A 212 -30.31 1.51 -0.54
CA GLN A 212 -29.10 1.49 0.30
C GLN A 212 -28.08 0.47 -0.21
N VAL A 213 -28.57 -0.58 -0.87
CA VAL A 213 -27.75 -1.62 -1.51
C VAL A 213 -28.16 -1.70 -2.97
N GLY A 214 -27.24 -1.39 -3.87
CA GLY A 214 -27.43 -1.44 -5.32
C GLY A 214 -27.13 -2.83 -5.90
N PRO A 215 -27.10 -2.95 -7.25
CA PRO A 215 -26.78 -4.20 -7.92
C PRO A 215 -25.30 -4.54 -7.83
N VAL A 216 -24.99 -5.83 -7.97
CA VAL A 216 -23.67 -6.30 -8.36
C VAL A 216 -23.46 -5.86 -9.81
N VAL A 217 -22.38 -5.11 -10.08
CA VAL A 217 -22.15 -4.44 -11.38
C VAL A 217 -21.90 -5.44 -12.50
N VAL A 218 -21.28 -6.59 -12.20
CA VAL A 218 -21.09 -7.71 -13.10
C VAL A 218 -21.92 -8.87 -12.57
N PRO A 219 -23.20 -9.01 -13.00
CA PRO A 219 -24.14 -9.96 -12.40
C PRO A 219 -23.72 -11.43 -12.51
N ASP A 220 -23.00 -11.77 -13.57
CA ASP A 220 -22.56 -13.14 -13.88
C ASP A 220 -21.11 -13.42 -13.42
N ASP A 221 -20.56 -12.58 -12.54
CA ASP A 221 -19.25 -12.84 -11.94
C ASP A 221 -19.34 -14.11 -11.08
N GLU A 222 -18.71 -15.19 -11.55
CA GLU A 222 -18.76 -16.51 -10.91
C GLU A 222 -18.28 -16.47 -9.46
N LYS A 223 -17.29 -15.64 -9.16
CA LYS A 223 -16.71 -15.48 -7.82
C LYS A 223 -17.73 -14.82 -6.89
N ALA A 224 -18.37 -13.74 -7.31
CA ALA A 224 -19.41 -13.05 -6.54
C ALA A 224 -20.62 -13.97 -6.31
N VAL A 225 -21.10 -14.66 -7.35
CA VAL A 225 -22.21 -15.63 -7.26
C VAL A 225 -21.86 -16.76 -6.31
N ARG A 226 -20.67 -17.33 -6.38
CA ARG A 226 -20.21 -18.39 -5.46
C ARG A 226 -20.22 -17.91 -4.01
N GLY A 227 -19.74 -16.71 -3.72
CA GLY A 227 -19.79 -16.10 -2.38
C GLY A 227 -21.21 -15.98 -1.82
N LEU A 228 -22.19 -15.71 -2.70
CA LEU A 228 -23.60 -15.49 -2.35
C LEU A 228 -24.42 -16.78 -2.30
N THR A 229 -23.95 -17.89 -2.86
CA THR A 229 -24.77 -19.10 -3.00
C THR A 229 -24.18 -20.34 -2.34
N THR A 230 -22.86 -20.42 -2.22
CA THR A 230 -22.14 -21.63 -1.78
C THR A 230 -21.58 -21.45 -0.37
N LEU A 231 -21.75 -22.45 0.47
CA LEU A 231 -21.19 -22.53 1.82
C LEU A 231 -20.06 -23.55 1.86
N GLY A 232 -19.01 -23.24 2.62
CA GLY A 232 -17.95 -24.19 2.96
C GLY A 232 -18.39 -25.18 4.04
N GLU A 233 -17.52 -26.15 4.34
CA GLU A 233 -17.75 -27.13 5.39
C GLU A 233 -17.93 -26.45 6.75
N GLY A 234 -18.96 -26.82 7.50
CA GLY A 234 -19.28 -26.21 8.80
C GLY A 234 -19.95 -24.83 8.75
N GLU A 235 -19.97 -24.19 7.59
CA GLU A 235 -20.64 -22.90 7.44
C GLU A 235 -22.15 -23.04 7.30
N HIS A 236 -22.88 -22.02 7.75
CA HIS A 236 -24.34 -21.94 7.60
C HIS A 236 -24.79 -20.49 7.45
N TRP A 237 -25.92 -20.30 6.75
CA TRP A 237 -26.53 -18.97 6.63
C TRP A 237 -27.23 -18.56 7.92
N VAL A 238 -26.80 -17.45 8.48
CA VAL A 238 -27.55 -16.72 9.53
C VAL A 238 -28.60 -15.81 8.89
N LEU A 239 -28.22 -15.15 7.79
CA LEU A 239 -29.13 -14.44 6.90
C LEU A 239 -28.81 -14.85 5.46
N LYS A 240 -29.71 -15.64 4.83
CA LYS A 240 -29.48 -16.14 3.47
C LYS A 240 -29.73 -15.05 2.43
N PRO A 241 -28.76 -14.75 1.55
CA PRO A 241 -28.97 -13.79 0.46
C PRO A 241 -29.96 -14.34 -0.56
N ARG A 242 -30.72 -13.44 -1.21
CA ARG A 242 -31.69 -13.77 -2.25
C ARG A 242 -31.44 -12.92 -3.47
N TYR A 243 -31.46 -13.54 -4.63
CA TYR A 243 -31.43 -12.83 -5.91
C TYR A 243 -32.81 -12.25 -6.23
N LEU A 244 -32.85 -10.96 -6.60
CA LEU A 244 -34.07 -10.22 -6.87
C LEU A 244 -34.26 -9.86 -8.35
N GLY A 245 -33.31 -10.25 -9.22
CA GLY A 245 -33.24 -9.82 -10.62
C GLY A 245 -32.30 -8.62 -10.82
N ASP A 246 -31.91 -8.34 -12.04
CA ASP A 246 -31.12 -7.17 -12.45
C ASP A 246 -29.81 -6.98 -11.64
N GLY A 247 -29.14 -8.07 -11.25
CA GLY A 247 -27.94 -8.02 -10.42
C GLY A 247 -28.18 -7.69 -8.94
N LEU A 248 -29.45 -7.51 -8.53
CA LEU A 248 -29.80 -7.17 -7.15
C LEU A 248 -29.80 -8.42 -6.26
N TRP A 249 -29.07 -8.35 -5.15
CA TRP A 249 -29.01 -9.35 -4.11
C TRP A 249 -29.32 -8.74 -2.75
N THR A 250 -30.14 -9.42 -1.95
CA THR A 250 -30.20 -9.06 -0.53
C THR A 250 -28.88 -9.41 0.14
N PRO A 251 -28.39 -8.60 1.10
CA PRO A 251 -27.18 -8.94 1.84
C PRO A 251 -27.27 -10.27 2.56
N GLY A 252 -26.15 -10.99 2.61
CA GLY A 252 -26.03 -12.29 3.26
C GLY A 252 -25.05 -12.28 4.44
N ILE A 253 -25.38 -13.06 5.48
CA ILE A 253 -24.49 -13.32 6.61
C ILE A 253 -24.33 -14.82 6.78
N ARG A 254 -23.10 -15.31 6.70
CA ARG A 254 -22.75 -16.70 7.03
C ARG A 254 -21.97 -16.76 8.34
N ALA A 255 -22.17 -17.81 9.12
CA ALA A 255 -21.37 -18.11 10.29
C ALA A 255 -20.70 -19.47 10.15
N GLY A 256 -19.77 -19.79 11.06
CA GLY A 256 -18.98 -21.01 11.01
C GLY A 256 -17.73 -20.87 10.12
N VAL A 257 -17.37 -19.67 9.71
CA VAL A 257 -16.09 -19.41 9.02
C VAL A 257 -14.95 -19.69 9.99
N VAL A 258 -13.97 -20.46 9.55
CA VAL A 258 -12.79 -20.82 10.35
C VAL A 258 -11.50 -20.38 9.65
N PRO A 259 -10.39 -20.16 10.37
CA PRO A 259 -9.08 -19.88 9.77
C PRO A 259 -8.72 -20.91 8.68
N GLY A 260 -8.09 -20.48 7.60
CA GLY A 260 -7.70 -21.31 6.46
C GLY A 260 -8.85 -21.76 5.53
N SER A 261 -10.13 -21.52 5.88
CA SER A 261 -11.26 -21.88 5.00
C SER A 261 -11.28 -21.04 3.72
N GLU A 262 -11.95 -21.55 2.67
CA GLU A 262 -12.06 -20.84 1.40
C GLU A 262 -12.65 -19.43 1.58
N PHE A 263 -13.71 -19.31 2.38
CA PHE A 263 -14.33 -18.00 2.60
C PHE A 263 -13.41 -17.06 3.39
N HIS A 264 -12.63 -17.58 4.32
CA HIS A 264 -11.65 -16.79 5.05
C HIS A 264 -10.61 -16.17 4.12
N LEU A 265 -10.08 -16.94 3.16
CA LEU A 265 -8.94 -16.52 2.32
C LEU A 265 -9.35 -15.83 1.01
N THR A 266 -10.62 -15.93 0.58
CA THR A 266 -11.07 -15.46 -0.74
C THR A 266 -11.85 -14.15 -0.66
N GLU A 267 -11.47 -13.15 -1.47
CA GLU A 267 -12.26 -11.94 -1.72
C GLU A 267 -13.36 -12.24 -2.74
N TYR A 268 -14.64 -12.05 -2.38
CA TYR A 268 -15.78 -12.30 -3.26
C TYR A 268 -16.35 -11.04 -3.92
N PHE A 269 -16.06 -9.86 -3.38
CA PHE A 269 -16.47 -8.55 -3.90
C PHE A 269 -18.00 -8.43 -4.09
N ALA A 270 -18.76 -8.91 -3.12
CA ALA A 270 -20.21 -9.07 -3.14
C ALA A 270 -20.81 -8.76 -1.76
N PRO A 271 -22.15 -8.54 -1.65
CA PRO A 271 -22.79 -8.21 -0.37
C PRO A 271 -22.93 -9.44 0.54
N VAL A 272 -21.81 -10.01 0.96
CA VAL A 272 -21.75 -11.17 1.86
C VAL A 272 -20.70 -10.99 2.94
N LEU A 273 -21.11 -11.24 4.19
CA LEU A 273 -20.26 -11.14 5.38
C LEU A 273 -20.08 -12.51 6.02
N GLY A 274 -18.85 -12.92 6.27
CA GLY A 274 -18.52 -14.12 7.05
C GLY A 274 -18.27 -13.77 8.51
N VAL A 275 -18.81 -14.56 9.42
CA VAL A 275 -18.60 -14.41 10.87
C VAL A 275 -17.72 -15.54 11.37
N MET A 276 -16.58 -15.16 11.93
CA MET A 276 -15.62 -16.04 12.61
C MET A 276 -15.67 -15.77 14.11
N ARG A 277 -15.47 -16.80 14.92
CA ARG A 277 -15.35 -16.68 16.37
C ARG A 277 -14.02 -17.24 16.81
N VAL A 278 -13.36 -16.51 17.70
CA VAL A 278 -12.07 -16.87 18.29
C VAL A 278 -12.12 -16.60 19.80
N ASP A 279 -11.22 -17.20 20.55
CA ASP A 279 -11.22 -17.03 21.99
C ASP A 279 -10.41 -15.79 22.45
N THR A 280 -9.34 -15.44 21.73
CA THR A 280 -8.44 -14.33 22.09
C THR A 280 -8.25 -13.32 20.96
N LEU A 281 -7.72 -12.13 21.31
CA LEU A 281 -7.39 -11.09 20.33
C LEU A 281 -6.18 -11.49 19.47
N GLU A 282 -5.22 -12.23 20.04
CA GLU A 282 -4.07 -12.76 19.32
C GLU A 282 -4.50 -13.71 18.20
N GLU A 283 -5.48 -14.60 18.47
CA GLU A 283 -6.07 -15.48 17.45
C GLU A 283 -6.78 -14.67 16.36
N ALA A 284 -7.47 -13.58 16.73
CA ALA A 284 -8.10 -12.69 15.76
C ALA A 284 -7.07 -12.00 14.85
N ILE A 285 -5.98 -11.49 15.43
CA ILE A 285 -4.88 -10.87 14.70
C ILE A 285 -4.21 -11.90 13.77
N ALA A 286 -3.93 -13.10 14.27
CA ALA A 286 -3.35 -14.18 13.48
C ALA A 286 -4.23 -14.54 12.27
N ALA A 287 -5.56 -14.67 12.47
CA ALA A 287 -6.49 -14.94 11.38
C ALA A 287 -6.53 -13.83 10.34
N VAL A 288 -6.46 -12.54 10.72
CA VAL A 288 -6.36 -11.45 9.74
C VAL A 288 -5.03 -11.50 9.00
N ASN A 289 -3.95 -11.81 9.68
CA ASN A 289 -2.61 -11.84 9.09
C ASN A 289 -2.34 -13.07 8.22
N GLU A 290 -3.09 -14.16 8.38
CA GLU A 290 -3.01 -15.37 7.54
C GLU A 290 -3.42 -15.10 6.08
N VAL A 291 -4.23 -14.05 5.85
CA VAL A 291 -4.69 -13.67 4.52
C VAL A 291 -3.55 -13.04 3.72
N ASP A 292 -3.45 -13.39 2.43
CA ASP A 292 -2.42 -12.85 1.51
C ASP A 292 -2.57 -11.35 1.23
N TYR A 293 -3.62 -10.72 1.72
CA TYR A 293 -3.92 -9.30 1.54
C TYR A 293 -3.80 -8.54 2.85
N GLY A 294 -3.40 -7.27 2.77
CA GLY A 294 -3.27 -6.40 3.93
C GLY A 294 -3.74 -4.98 3.61
N LEU A 295 -4.98 -4.82 3.12
CA LEU A 295 -5.48 -3.50 2.72
C LEU A 295 -6.05 -2.73 3.91
N THR A 296 -7.17 -3.18 4.48
CA THR A 296 -7.80 -2.52 5.63
C THR A 296 -8.10 -3.50 6.76
N SER A 297 -8.01 -3.02 8.00
CA SER A 297 -8.46 -3.75 9.18
C SER A 297 -9.13 -2.81 10.17
N GLY A 298 -10.17 -3.28 10.85
CA GLY A 298 -10.89 -2.53 11.89
C GLY A 298 -10.85 -3.21 13.24
N LEU A 299 -10.82 -2.41 14.30
CA LEU A 299 -10.95 -2.86 15.68
C LEU A 299 -12.05 -2.06 16.38
N HIS A 300 -12.99 -2.75 17.00
CA HIS A 300 -13.88 -2.16 18.00
C HIS A 300 -13.47 -2.64 19.38
N THR A 301 -13.03 -1.69 20.21
CA THR A 301 -12.59 -1.90 21.58
C THR A 301 -12.73 -0.61 22.40
N LEU A 302 -12.87 -0.71 23.70
CA LEU A 302 -12.74 0.39 24.65
C LEU A 302 -11.56 0.15 25.62
N ASP A 303 -10.70 -0.82 25.32
CA ASP A 303 -9.55 -1.19 26.11
C ASP A 303 -8.25 -0.75 25.40
N THR A 304 -7.41 -0.02 26.13
CA THR A 304 -6.14 0.53 25.60
C THR A 304 -5.08 -0.56 25.37
N GLU A 305 -5.08 -1.63 26.17
CA GLU A 305 -4.12 -2.75 26.02
C GLU A 305 -4.47 -3.57 24.79
N GLU A 306 -5.77 -3.84 24.56
CA GLU A 306 -6.24 -4.47 23.32
C GLU A 306 -5.88 -3.65 22.08
N LEU A 307 -6.06 -2.31 22.17
CA LEU A 307 -5.65 -1.41 21.09
C LEU A 307 -4.15 -1.46 20.83
N ALA A 308 -3.33 -1.41 21.86
CA ALA A 308 -1.87 -1.46 21.74
C ALA A 308 -1.41 -2.77 21.07
N MET A 309 -1.92 -3.91 21.53
CA MET A 309 -1.63 -5.23 20.98
C MET A 309 -2.00 -5.31 19.48
N TRP A 310 -3.19 -4.84 19.12
CA TRP A 310 -3.64 -4.85 17.74
C TRP A 310 -2.82 -3.91 16.85
N LEU A 311 -2.51 -2.70 17.30
CA LEU A 311 -1.69 -1.74 16.57
C LEU A 311 -0.28 -2.26 16.28
N GLU A 312 0.26 -3.10 17.15
CA GLU A 312 1.58 -3.71 16.97
C GLU A 312 1.54 -4.92 16.05
N GLY A 313 0.52 -5.78 16.19
CA GLY A 313 0.50 -7.08 15.54
C GLY A 313 -0.19 -7.13 14.17
N ILE A 314 -1.02 -6.13 13.79
CA ILE A 314 -1.84 -6.22 12.59
C ILE A 314 -1.09 -5.83 11.31
N GLU A 315 -1.20 -6.67 10.27
CA GLU A 315 -0.52 -6.48 8.99
C GLU A 315 -1.47 -5.91 7.92
N ALA A 316 -1.88 -4.68 8.09
CA ALA A 316 -2.68 -3.95 7.10
C ALA A 316 -2.22 -2.50 6.95
N GLY A 317 -2.40 -1.95 5.75
CA GLY A 317 -1.98 -0.59 5.43
C GLY A 317 -2.88 0.48 6.02
N ASN A 318 -4.20 0.24 6.11
CA ASN A 318 -5.17 1.19 6.66
C ASN A 318 -5.90 0.59 7.85
N LEU A 319 -5.78 1.24 8.99
CA LEU A 319 -6.31 0.79 10.27
C LEU A 319 -7.41 1.73 10.76
N TYR A 320 -8.49 1.15 11.29
CA TYR A 320 -9.65 1.91 11.74
C TYR A 320 -10.10 1.44 13.13
N VAL A 321 -10.25 2.39 14.07
CA VAL A 321 -10.61 2.09 15.46
C VAL A 321 -11.93 2.77 15.81
N ASN A 322 -12.90 1.96 16.26
CA ASN A 322 -14.25 2.39 16.65
C ASN A 322 -14.97 3.20 15.58
N ARG A 323 -14.82 2.75 14.32
CA ARG A 323 -15.46 3.32 13.14
C ARG A 323 -15.54 2.32 11.99
N GLY A 324 -16.30 2.65 10.95
CA GLY A 324 -16.30 1.87 9.71
C GLY A 324 -14.93 1.90 9.01
N ILE A 325 -14.62 0.84 8.26
CA ILE A 325 -13.33 0.65 7.58
C ILE A 325 -13.33 1.10 6.12
N THR A 326 -14.39 1.75 5.67
CA THR A 326 -14.55 2.28 4.31
C THR A 326 -14.59 3.80 4.31
N GLY A 327 -14.30 4.42 3.16
CA GLY A 327 -14.41 5.87 3.00
C GLY A 327 -13.16 6.63 3.48
N ALA A 328 -11.98 6.15 3.08
CA ALA A 328 -10.74 6.91 3.23
C ALA A 328 -10.84 8.27 2.53
N ILE A 329 -10.21 9.28 3.11
CA ILE A 329 -10.20 10.65 2.60
C ILE A 329 -8.75 11.01 2.28
N VAL A 330 -8.52 11.58 1.10
CA VAL A 330 -7.22 12.06 0.64
C VAL A 330 -6.50 12.87 1.73
N ARG A 331 -5.23 12.60 1.96
CA ARG A 331 -4.40 13.20 3.00
C ARG A 331 -4.74 12.80 4.45
N ARG A 332 -6.02 12.57 4.79
CA ARG A 332 -6.41 12.13 6.15
C ARG A 332 -6.06 10.67 6.40
N GLN A 333 -6.50 9.82 5.47
CA GLN A 333 -6.19 8.40 5.46
C GLN A 333 -5.60 8.05 4.09
N PRO A 334 -4.32 8.35 3.83
CA PRO A 334 -3.67 7.90 2.61
C PRO A 334 -3.92 6.41 2.42
N PHE A 335 -4.37 6.01 1.22
CA PHE A 335 -4.93 4.69 1.00
C PHE A 335 -3.97 3.80 0.22
N GLY A 336 -3.75 2.60 0.71
CA GLY A 336 -2.89 1.59 0.10
C GLY A 336 -2.56 0.47 1.08
N GLY A 337 -2.37 -0.72 0.56
CA GLY A 337 -2.20 -1.95 1.33
C GLY A 337 -0.77 -2.39 1.55
N TRP A 338 -0.65 -3.54 2.19
CA TRP A 338 0.55 -4.35 2.33
C TRP A 338 0.32 -5.71 1.64
N LYS A 339 1.33 -6.56 1.59
CA LYS A 339 1.27 -7.88 0.95
C LYS A 339 0.76 -7.74 -0.50
N ARG A 340 -0.09 -8.66 -0.96
CA ARG A 340 -0.70 -8.63 -2.31
C ARG A 340 -1.72 -7.51 -2.55
N SER A 341 -2.00 -6.67 -1.56
CA SER A 341 -2.81 -5.46 -1.78
C SER A 341 -2.00 -4.29 -2.35
N ALA A 342 -0.68 -4.42 -2.44
CA ALA A 342 0.23 -3.43 -3.03
C ALA A 342 1.23 -4.12 -3.94
N ILE A 343 1.37 -3.65 -5.17
CA ILE A 343 2.26 -4.21 -6.20
C ILE A 343 3.32 -3.19 -6.60
N GLY A 344 4.58 -3.66 -6.69
CA GLY A 344 5.71 -2.81 -7.05
C GLY A 344 6.14 -1.87 -5.92
N SER A 345 6.89 -0.83 -6.27
CA SER A 345 7.40 0.18 -5.33
C SER A 345 6.38 1.26 -4.98
N THR A 346 5.09 0.91 -5.00
CA THR A 346 3.99 1.86 -4.74
C THR A 346 3.98 2.30 -3.28
N THR A 347 3.50 3.53 -3.06
CA THR A 347 3.18 4.11 -1.77
C THR A 347 1.68 4.41 -1.71
N LYS A 348 1.19 5.01 -0.62
CA LYS A 348 -0.24 5.24 -0.45
C LYS A 348 -0.77 6.37 -1.33
N ALA A 349 -1.83 6.10 -2.10
CA ALA A 349 -2.56 7.13 -2.86
C ALA A 349 -3.09 8.23 -1.92
N GLY A 350 -2.92 9.49 -2.31
CA GLY A 350 -3.25 10.65 -1.47
C GLY A 350 -2.30 10.85 -0.29
N GLY A 351 -1.17 10.13 -0.27
CA GLY A 351 -0.09 10.27 0.70
C GLY A 351 1.06 11.14 0.20
N PRO A 352 2.02 11.47 1.08
CA PRO A 352 3.10 12.41 0.77
C PRO A 352 4.12 11.87 -0.24
N SER A 353 4.30 10.55 -0.34
CA SER A 353 5.35 9.92 -1.14
C SER A 353 4.87 9.39 -2.50
N TYR A 354 3.56 9.53 -2.82
CA TYR A 354 2.97 8.85 -3.98
C TYR A 354 3.57 9.27 -5.32
N LEU A 355 3.88 10.56 -5.49
CA LEU A 355 4.42 11.08 -6.74
C LEU A 355 5.84 10.57 -7.05
N LEU A 356 6.63 10.21 -6.02
CA LEU A 356 8.00 9.70 -6.20
C LEU A 356 8.05 8.39 -7.02
N GLY A 357 7.01 7.55 -6.94
CA GLY A 357 6.90 6.32 -7.72
C GLY A 357 6.57 6.54 -9.21
N LEU A 358 6.15 7.75 -9.58
CA LEU A 358 5.71 8.09 -10.94
C LEU A 358 6.80 8.72 -11.81
N GLY A 359 8.04 8.68 -11.37
CA GLY A 359 9.22 9.13 -12.10
C GLY A 359 10.48 8.46 -11.60
N GLU A 360 11.62 9.00 -11.96
CA GLU A 360 12.93 8.58 -11.48
C GLU A 360 13.52 9.67 -10.58
N VAL A 361 14.41 9.29 -9.69
CA VAL A 361 15.16 10.25 -8.86
C VAL A 361 16.65 10.02 -9.08
N GLU A 362 17.35 11.07 -9.42
CA GLU A 362 18.78 11.06 -9.73
C GLU A 362 19.54 11.98 -8.77
N ALA A 363 20.77 11.59 -8.39
CA ALA A 363 21.66 12.47 -7.63
C ALA A 363 22.14 13.66 -8.49
N THR A 364 22.20 14.86 -7.91
CA THR A 364 22.78 16.02 -8.58
C THR A 364 24.27 16.14 -8.22
N ARG A 365 25.12 16.49 -9.20
CA ARG A 365 26.57 16.62 -8.99
C ARG A 365 26.96 17.76 -8.03
N GLU A 366 26.07 18.71 -7.79
CA GLU A 366 26.32 19.89 -6.95
C GLU A 366 26.14 19.62 -5.45
N ALA A 367 25.54 18.49 -5.07
CA ALA A 367 25.23 18.15 -3.68
C ALA A 367 26.48 17.85 -2.81
N ALA A 368 27.62 17.59 -3.42
CA ALA A 368 28.86 17.21 -2.70
C ALA A 368 29.59 18.37 -2.00
N VAL A 369 29.16 19.62 -2.14
CA VAL A 369 29.92 20.82 -1.66
C VAL A 369 29.10 21.73 -0.75
N GLY A 370 28.01 21.27 -0.18
CA GLY A 370 27.24 22.04 0.82
C GLY A 370 27.94 22.06 2.17
N GLU A 371 28.37 23.24 2.62
CA GLU A 371 28.90 23.50 3.95
C GLU A 371 27.89 23.14 5.06
N SER A 372 27.89 21.92 5.53
CA SER A 372 27.42 21.66 6.88
C SER A 372 28.27 20.55 7.49
N ALA A 373 29.15 20.95 8.40
CA ALA A 373 29.74 19.97 9.32
C ALA A 373 28.59 19.25 10.01
N THR A 374 28.31 18.03 9.56
CA THR A 374 27.24 17.20 10.13
C THR A 374 27.49 17.07 11.61
N ASP A 375 26.61 17.60 12.43
CA ASP A 375 26.65 17.31 13.87
C ASP A 375 26.36 15.82 14.07
N THR A 376 27.42 15.02 14.05
CA THR A 376 27.34 13.56 14.18
C THR A 376 26.72 13.13 15.52
N ALA A 377 26.57 14.05 16.48
CA ALA A 377 25.92 13.78 17.76
C ALA A 377 24.40 13.49 17.60
N GLN A 378 23.78 13.98 16.52
CA GLN A 378 22.35 13.75 16.23
C GLN A 378 22.07 12.43 15.50
N LEU A 379 23.10 11.77 14.97
CA LEU A 379 22.95 10.48 14.30
C LEU A 379 22.64 9.35 15.29
N ALA A 380 21.81 8.40 14.86
CA ALA A 380 21.61 7.16 15.61
C ALA A 380 22.96 6.45 15.85
N PRO A 381 23.19 5.85 17.04
CA PRO A 381 24.49 5.24 17.36
C PRO A 381 24.98 4.21 16.34
N SER A 382 24.08 3.37 15.81
CA SER A 382 24.36 2.36 14.79
C SER A 382 24.78 2.97 13.45
N VAL A 383 24.12 4.02 12.99
CA VAL A 383 24.48 4.76 11.76
C VAL A 383 25.84 5.42 11.92
N ARG A 384 26.11 6.04 13.06
CA ARG A 384 27.40 6.67 13.37
C ARG A 384 28.53 5.64 13.37
N ALA A 385 28.31 4.46 13.97
CA ALA A 385 29.29 3.37 13.98
C ALA A 385 29.60 2.89 12.55
N LEU A 386 28.58 2.79 11.69
CA LEU A 386 28.75 2.38 10.30
C LEU A 386 29.57 3.42 9.50
N CYS A 387 29.28 4.71 9.63
CA CYS A 387 30.05 5.79 9.01
C CYS A 387 31.51 5.80 9.49
N HIS A 388 31.74 5.55 10.78
CA HIS A 388 33.10 5.48 11.33
C HIS A 388 33.87 4.27 10.80
N ALA A 389 33.27 3.08 10.75
CA ALA A 389 33.93 1.86 10.28
C ALA A 389 34.36 1.94 8.81
N VAL A 390 33.62 2.69 7.97
CA VAL A 390 33.92 2.82 6.55
C VAL A 390 34.86 3.99 6.24
N SER A 391 34.99 5.00 7.11
CA SER A 391 35.67 6.28 6.84
C SER A 391 37.11 6.12 6.38
N SER A 392 37.85 5.12 6.87
CA SER A 392 39.25 4.86 6.47
C SER A 392 39.38 4.20 5.08
N HIS A 393 38.28 3.78 4.48
CA HIS A 393 38.21 3.11 3.17
C HIS A 393 37.62 4.01 2.08
N LEU A 394 37.22 5.22 2.43
CA LEU A 394 36.63 6.22 1.53
C LEU A 394 37.57 7.40 1.32
N SER A 395 37.46 8.06 0.18
CA SER A 395 38.06 9.39 -0.06
C SER A 395 37.39 10.46 0.80
N ALA A 396 38.03 11.61 0.94
CA ALA A 396 37.47 12.73 1.69
C ALA A 396 36.12 13.22 1.12
N ASP A 397 35.96 13.20 -0.20
CA ASP A 397 34.74 13.59 -0.90
C ASP A 397 33.60 12.57 -0.63
N GLU A 398 33.89 11.26 -0.68
CA GLU A 398 32.92 10.22 -0.36
C GLU A 398 32.49 10.24 1.12
N VAL A 399 33.41 10.56 2.04
CA VAL A 399 33.05 10.76 3.47
C VAL A 399 32.12 11.94 3.62
N ALA A 400 32.36 13.05 2.90
CA ALA A 400 31.50 14.23 2.93
C ALA A 400 30.11 13.92 2.31
N GLU A 401 30.07 13.22 1.16
CA GLU A 401 28.83 12.75 0.51
C GLU A 401 27.99 11.91 1.45
N LEU A 402 28.59 10.87 2.05
CA LEU A 402 27.91 10.00 3.01
C LEU A 402 27.44 10.77 4.24
N GLY A 403 28.28 11.64 4.80
CA GLY A 403 27.98 12.46 5.95
C GLY A 403 26.76 13.36 5.74
N SER A 404 26.69 14.04 4.58
CA SER A 404 25.53 14.85 4.19
C SER A 404 24.26 14.03 4.05
N ALA A 405 24.34 12.87 3.37
CA ALA A 405 23.21 12.02 3.15
C ALA A 405 22.59 11.47 4.45
N VAL A 406 23.42 10.97 5.38
CA VAL A 406 22.92 10.46 6.67
C VAL A 406 22.38 11.57 7.58
N ALA A 407 22.84 12.81 7.41
CA ALA A 407 22.27 13.96 8.12
C ALA A 407 20.87 14.30 7.61
N HIS A 408 20.65 14.26 6.29
CA HIS A 408 19.31 14.40 5.70
C HIS A 408 18.37 13.29 6.17
N ASP A 409 18.85 12.03 6.23
CA ASP A 409 18.07 10.92 6.77
C ASP A 409 17.66 11.15 8.22
N ALA A 410 18.59 11.59 9.08
CA ALA A 410 18.32 11.86 10.48
C ALA A 410 17.27 12.98 10.67
N ALA A 411 17.37 14.04 9.85
CA ALA A 411 16.40 15.14 9.86
C ALA A 411 15.00 14.66 9.39
N ALA A 412 14.94 13.91 8.29
CA ALA A 412 13.69 13.35 7.78
C ALA A 412 13.09 12.33 8.75
N TRP A 413 13.92 11.53 9.42
CA TRP A 413 13.49 10.60 10.44
C TRP A 413 12.82 11.32 11.61
N ALA A 414 13.46 12.35 12.15
CA ALA A 414 12.96 13.09 13.29
C ALA A 414 11.62 13.81 13.02
N CYS A 415 11.40 14.27 11.77
CA CYS A 415 10.23 15.08 11.44
C CYS A 415 9.12 14.31 10.68
N ALA A 416 9.41 13.13 10.09
CA ALA A 416 8.46 12.43 9.25
C ALA A 416 8.41 10.91 9.48
N TYR A 417 9.53 10.20 9.30
CA TYR A 417 9.53 8.74 9.24
C TYR A 417 9.54 8.05 10.62
N GLY A 418 10.21 8.64 11.61
CA GLY A 418 10.31 8.11 12.98
C GLY A 418 9.14 8.49 13.89
N VAL A 419 8.16 9.25 13.41
CA VAL A 419 7.04 9.78 14.22
C VAL A 419 5.71 9.58 13.53
N GLY A 420 4.66 9.30 14.31
CA GLY A 420 3.28 9.32 13.82
C GLY A 420 2.80 10.76 13.61
N ARG A 421 2.27 11.07 12.43
CA ARG A 421 1.84 12.43 12.08
C ARG A 421 0.34 12.49 11.81
N ASP A 422 -0.37 13.29 12.60
CA ASP A 422 -1.76 13.69 12.30
C ASP A 422 -1.77 15.09 11.66
N VAL A 423 -1.93 15.11 10.33
CA VAL A 423 -1.95 16.37 9.55
C VAL A 423 -3.30 17.09 9.61
N THR A 424 -4.31 16.51 10.27
CA THR A 424 -5.68 17.04 10.29
C THR A 424 -6.03 17.71 11.60
N SER A 425 -5.47 17.24 12.70
CA SER A 425 -5.67 17.77 14.06
C SER A 425 -7.15 17.97 14.41
N LEU A 426 -8.01 16.99 14.03
CA LEU A 426 -9.44 17.06 14.29
C LEU A 426 -9.75 16.65 15.73
N ALA A 427 -10.68 17.37 16.38
CA ALA A 427 -11.07 17.03 17.75
C ALA A 427 -11.85 15.71 17.86
N CYS A 428 -12.61 15.33 16.80
CA CYS A 428 -13.48 14.15 16.81
C CYS A 428 -12.79 12.85 16.34
N GLU A 429 -11.65 12.96 15.69
CA GLU A 429 -10.88 11.81 15.20
C GLU A 429 -9.39 12.13 15.11
N ARG A 430 -8.55 11.10 15.23
CA ARG A 430 -7.12 11.16 14.94
C ARG A 430 -6.85 10.42 13.63
N ASN A 431 -6.06 11.03 12.74
CA ASN A 431 -5.69 10.46 11.45
C ASN A 431 -4.17 10.47 11.32
N ILE A 432 -3.55 9.39 11.72
CA ILE A 432 -2.10 9.30 11.88
C ILE A 432 -1.51 8.50 10.73
N LEU A 433 -0.60 9.11 10.00
CA LEU A 433 0.30 8.39 9.09
C LEU A 433 1.58 8.06 9.86
N ARG A 434 1.94 6.77 9.91
CA ARG A 434 3.18 6.27 10.49
C ARG A 434 3.88 5.32 9.53
N TYR A 435 5.15 5.08 9.79
CA TYR A 435 5.98 4.16 9.02
C TYR A 435 6.39 2.99 9.90
N ARG A 436 6.33 1.78 9.33
CA ARG A 436 6.71 0.53 10.01
C ARG A 436 7.90 -0.08 9.28
N PRO A 437 8.95 -0.50 10.00
CA PRO A 437 10.06 -1.23 9.40
C PRO A 437 9.59 -2.47 8.66
N THR A 438 10.29 -2.83 7.58
CA THR A 438 10.00 -4.04 6.81
C THR A 438 11.29 -4.73 6.40
N PRO A 439 11.31 -6.07 6.28
CA PRO A 439 12.45 -6.81 5.77
C PRO A 439 12.79 -6.38 4.34
N VAL A 440 14.09 -6.19 4.06
CA VAL A 440 14.58 -5.83 2.72
C VAL A 440 15.81 -6.68 2.39
N LEU A 441 15.83 -7.21 1.18
CA LEU A 441 17.01 -7.83 0.61
C LEU A 441 17.75 -6.79 -0.25
N VAL A 442 18.97 -6.46 0.15
CA VAL A 442 19.84 -5.51 -0.58
C VAL A 442 20.83 -6.29 -1.42
N ARG A 443 20.91 -6.03 -2.72
CA ARG A 443 21.92 -6.56 -3.63
C ARG A 443 22.87 -5.46 -4.05
N ALA A 444 24.16 -5.60 -3.78
CA ALA A 444 25.22 -4.83 -4.39
C ALA A 444 25.90 -5.67 -5.48
N SER A 445 25.58 -5.38 -6.74
CA SER A 445 26.13 -6.03 -7.93
C SER A 445 27.60 -5.64 -8.14
N SER A 446 28.33 -6.40 -8.98
CA SER A 446 29.74 -6.11 -9.27
C SER A 446 29.92 -4.67 -9.78
N GLY A 447 30.96 -3.99 -9.27
CA GLY A 447 31.24 -2.59 -9.58
C GLY A 447 30.42 -1.57 -8.78
N THR A 448 29.54 -2.00 -7.87
CA THR A 448 28.91 -1.08 -6.91
C THR A 448 29.96 -0.47 -5.98
N THR A 449 29.92 0.84 -5.79
CA THR A 449 30.89 1.51 -4.91
C THR A 449 30.62 1.20 -3.43
N LEU A 450 31.66 1.24 -2.61
CA LEU A 450 31.52 1.04 -1.18
C LEU A 450 30.66 2.13 -0.55
N VAL A 451 30.80 3.39 -0.98
CA VAL A 451 30.00 4.50 -0.48
C VAL A 451 28.52 4.33 -0.78
N ASP A 452 28.13 3.87 -1.98
CA ASP A 452 26.73 3.61 -2.35
C ASP A 452 26.14 2.47 -1.53
N THR A 453 26.92 1.38 -1.34
CA THR A 453 26.49 0.26 -0.49
C THR A 453 26.23 0.72 0.95
N VAL A 454 27.17 1.45 1.54
CA VAL A 454 27.03 1.93 2.93
C VAL A 454 25.94 3.00 3.05
N ARG A 455 25.75 3.86 2.04
CA ARG A 455 24.66 4.83 2.00
C ARG A 455 23.29 4.14 2.15
N VAL A 456 23.05 3.08 1.40
CA VAL A 456 21.79 2.34 1.45
C VAL A 456 21.65 1.58 2.78
N LEU A 457 22.73 0.95 3.25
CA LEU A 457 22.74 0.27 4.56
C LEU A 457 22.48 1.25 5.71
N ALA A 458 23.02 2.47 5.67
CA ALA A 458 22.77 3.49 6.69
C ALA A 458 21.28 3.85 6.80
N ALA A 459 20.59 4.00 5.66
CA ALA A 459 19.14 4.23 5.64
C ALA A 459 18.37 3.01 6.21
N GLY A 460 18.75 1.79 5.85
CA GLY A 460 18.14 0.58 6.37
C GLY A 460 18.35 0.38 7.88
N VAL A 461 19.57 0.63 8.37
CA VAL A 461 19.90 0.59 9.80
C VAL A 461 19.12 1.65 10.59
N LEU A 462 18.95 2.85 10.03
CA LEU A 462 18.12 3.89 10.65
C LEU A 462 16.65 3.47 10.71
N ALA A 463 16.14 2.83 9.65
CA ALA A 463 14.76 2.33 9.59
C ALA A 463 14.48 1.20 10.58
N GLY A 464 15.51 0.42 10.97
CA GLY A 464 15.44 -0.58 12.03
C GLY A 464 14.74 -1.90 11.66
N GLY A 465 14.58 -2.19 10.36
CA GLY A 465 14.04 -3.47 9.89
C GLY A 465 15.14 -4.50 9.61
N PRO A 466 14.79 -5.79 9.46
CA PRO A 466 15.72 -6.83 9.05
C PRO A 466 16.31 -6.55 7.65
N ILE A 467 17.63 -6.70 7.51
CA ILE A 467 18.35 -6.51 6.25
C ILE A 467 19.09 -7.80 5.92
N GLY A 468 18.81 -8.38 4.75
CA GLY A 468 19.68 -9.37 4.13
C GLY A 468 20.55 -8.67 3.09
N LEU A 469 21.89 -8.85 3.16
CA LEU A 469 22.83 -8.22 2.24
C LEU A 469 23.49 -9.25 1.34
N SER A 470 23.32 -9.09 0.04
CA SER A 470 24.01 -9.87 -1.00
C SER A 470 25.02 -8.99 -1.71
N LEU A 471 26.25 -9.45 -1.81
CA LEU A 471 27.38 -8.73 -2.37
C LEU A 471 28.03 -9.55 -3.49
N ALA A 472 28.38 -8.90 -4.60
CA ALA A 472 29.25 -9.51 -5.60
C ALA A 472 30.72 -9.50 -5.15
N ASP A 473 31.14 -8.44 -4.46
CA ASP A 473 32.49 -8.22 -3.98
C ASP A 473 32.50 -8.11 -2.44
N ALA A 474 33.49 -8.69 -1.78
CA ALA A 474 33.59 -8.68 -0.32
C ALA A 474 33.84 -7.27 0.24
N LEU A 475 33.27 -6.97 1.38
CA LEU A 475 33.47 -5.71 2.11
C LEU A 475 34.81 -5.73 2.88
N PRO A 476 35.37 -4.57 3.24
CA PRO A 476 36.47 -4.47 4.20
C PRO A 476 36.11 -5.19 5.51
N PRO A 477 37.05 -5.92 6.14
CA PRO A 477 36.79 -6.71 7.34
C PRO A 477 36.15 -5.90 8.48
N SER A 478 36.61 -4.66 8.72
CA SER A 478 36.05 -3.78 9.75
C SER A 478 34.57 -3.42 9.53
N VAL A 479 34.14 -3.35 8.28
CA VAL A 479 32.74 -3.11 7.92
C VAL A 479 31.93 -4.40 8.07
N ALA A 480 32.46 -5.53 7.60
CA ALA A 480 31.81 -6.83 7.72
C ALA A 480 31.56 -7.22 9.19
N ASP A 481 32.57 -7.07 10.06
CA ASP A 481 32.48 -7.35 11.51
C ASP A 481 31.40 -6.47 12.18
N LEU A 482 31.29 -5.19 11.76
CA LEU A 482 30.24 -4.31 12.27
C LEU A 482 28.85 -4.75 11.82
N LEU A 483 28.68 -5.11 10.53
CA LEU A 483 27.38 -5.57 10.02
C LEU A 483 26.90 -6.85 10.74
N GLU A 484 27.81 -7.78 11.05
CA GLU A 484 27.52 -8.95 11.87
C GLU A 484 27.04 -8.54 13.27
N SER A 485 27.68 -7.53 13.89
CA SER A 485 27.28 -7.00 15.21
C SER A 485 25.91 -6.29 15.20
N LEU A 486 25.44 -5.87 14.03
CA LEU A 486 24.13 -5.26 13.79
C LEU A 486 23.07 -6.28 13.32
N ASP A 487 23.37 -7.57 13.39
CA ASP A 487 22.49 -8.67 12.96
C ASP A 487 22.08 -8.59 11.48
N ILE A 488 23.00 -8.09 10.64
CA ILE A 488 22.82 -8.04 9.19
C ILE A 488 23.48 -9.27 8.55
N GLU A 489 22.64 -10.14 7.96
CA GLU A 489 23.12 -11.33 7.27
C GLU A 489 23.80 -10.93 5.95
N VAL A 490 25.10 -11.27 5.82
CA VAL A 490 25.90 -10.96 4.64
C VAL A 490 26.23 -12.22 3.86
N THR A 491 25.85 -12.24 2.58
CA THR A 491 26.19 -13.31 1.63
C THR A 491 27.03 -12.74 0.49
N VAL A 492 28.20 -13.34 0.23
CA VAL A 492 28.99 -13.01 -0.97
C VAL A 492 28.72 -14.06 -2.03
N GLU A 493 28.17 -13.62 -3.16
CA GLU A 493 27.74 -14.51 -4.25
C GLU A 493 27.83 -13.80 -5.61
N ASP A 494 28.07 -14.58 -6.67
CA ASP A 494 28.07 -14.07 -8.05
C ASP A 494 26.65 -13.76 -8.57
N GLU A 495 26.57 -13.14 -9.75
CA GLU A 495 25.28 -12.73 -10.34
C GLU A 495 24.39 -13.96 -10.65
N ALA A 496 24.94 -15.09 -11.06
CA ALA A 496 24.16 -16.28 -11.41
C ALA A 496 23.52 -16.92 -10.16
N SER A 497 24.27 -16.95 -9.05
CA SER A 497 23.80 -17.43 -7.74
C SER A 497 22.71 -16.49 -7.20
N TRP A 498 22.94 -15.19 -7.30
CA TRP A 498 21.96 -14.18 -6.94
C TRP A 498 20.64 -14.31 -7.72
N ASP A 499 20.72 -14.39 -9.06
CA ASP A 499 19.54 -14.53 -9.92
C ASP A 499 18.75 -15.81 -9.58
N SER A 500 19.46 -16.92 -9.31
CA SER A 500 18.84 -18.17 -8.88
C SER A 500 18.14 -18.03 -7.54
N ARG A 501 18.74 -17.32 -6.58
CA ARG A 501 18.15 -17.04 -5.27
C ARG A 501 16.93 -16.14 -5.38
N LEU A 502 17.00 -15.07 -6.17
CA LEU A 502 15.87 -14.17 -6.39
C LEU A 502 14.70 -14.89 -7.06
N THR A 503 14.98 -15.76 -8.04
CA THR A 503 13.98 -16.62 -8.68
C THR A 503 13.32 -17.55 -7.67
N LEU A 504 14.09 -18.18 -6.80
CA LEU A 504 13.55 -19.07 -5.76
C LEU A 504 12.65 -18.32 -4.80
N VAL A 505 13.08 -17.16 -4.32
CA VAL A 505 12.33 -16.29 -3.43
C VAL A 505 11.02 -15.82 -4.09
N ALA A 506 11.09 -15.38 -5.34
CA ALA A 506 9.91 -14.93 -6.10
C ALA A 506 8.86 -16.04 -6.28
N ASN A 507 9.29 -17.30 -6.38
CA ASN A 507 8.43 -18.47 -6.57
C ASN A 507 7.95 -19.10 -5.24
N SER A 508 8.61 -18.83 -4.12
CA SER A 508 8.26 -19.41 -2.81
C SER A 508 7.10 -18.70 -2.09
N GLY A 509 6.48 -17.70 -2.73
CA GLY A 509 5.35 -16.95 -2.17
C GLY A 509 5.79 -15.90 -1.13
N GLY A 510 6.96 -15.29 -1.32
CA GLY A 510 7.45 -14.18 -0.50
C GLY A 510 6.56 -12.94 -0.62
N LEU A 511 5.44 -12.92 0.11
CA LEU A 511 4.40 -11.90 0.06
C LEU A 511 4.95 -10.50 0.35
N GLY A 512 4.99 -9.65 -0.69
CA GLY A 512 5.41 -8.26 -0.55
C GLY A 512 6.88 -8.10 -0.16
N MET A 513 7.75 -9.03 -0.61
CA MET A 513 9.19 -8.91 -0.44
C MET A 513 9.71 -7.67 -1.14
N ARG A 514 10.64 -6.98 -0.50
CA ARG A 514 11.30 -5.80 -1.06
C ARG A 514 12.76 -6.11 -1.35
N VAL A 515 13.19 -5.70 -2.53
CA VAL A 515 14.57 -5.90 -3.01
C VAL A 515 15.12 -4.56 -3.48
N ARG A 516 16.19 -4.08 -2.83
CA ARG A 516 16.96 -2.91 -3.26
C ARG A 516 18.19 -3.39 -4.03
N VAL A 517 18.23 -3.11 -5.34
CA VAL A 517 19.33 -3.52 -6.22
C VAL A 517 20.21 -2.32 -6.54
N LEU A 518 21.50 -2.46 -6.24
CA LEU A 518 22.55 -1.49 -6.53
C LEU A 518 23.42 -2.01 -7.66
N GLY A 519 24.06 -1.12 -8.37
CA GLY A 519 25.00 -1.42 -9.45
C GLY A 519 26.00 -0.30 -9.66
N PRO A 520 26.91 -0.43 -10.63
CA PRO A 520 27.82 0.65 -11.01
C PRO A 520 27.06 1.95 -11.31
N ARG A 521 27.67 3.08 -11.00
CA ARG A 521 27.05 4.42 -11.24
C ARG A 521 26.80 4.69 -12.74
N GLU A 522 27.51 4.00 -13.63
CA GLU A 522 27.35 4.10 -15.08
C GLU A 522 26.18 3.27 -15.60
N GLU A 523 25.72 2.25 -14.85
CA GLU A 523 24.57 1.43 -15.21
C GLU A 523 23.27 2.21 -14.95
N SER A 524 22.39 2.24 -15.94
CA SER A 524 21.11 2.91 -15.80
C SER A 524 20.15 2.17 -14.85
N SER A 525 19.21 2.90 -14.25
CA SER A 525 18.16 2.30 -13.43
C SER A 525 17.31 1.30 -14.22
N GLN A 526 17.12 1.55 -15.52
CA GLN A 526 16.35 0.70 -16.43
C GLN A 526 17.07 -0.65 -16.67
N GLU A 527 18.38 -0.65 -16.90
CA GLU A 527 19.16 -1.89 -17.09
C GLU A 527 19.10 -2.76 -15.83
N ARG A 528 19.25 -2.16 -14.63
CA ARG A 528 19.08 -2.85 -13.34
C ARG A 528 17.68 -3.41 -13.18
N TRP A 529 16.65 -2.62 -13.55
CA TRP A 529 15.28 -3.04 -13.50
C TRP A 529 14.98 -4.25 -14.37
N GLU A 530 15.40 -4.22 -15.64
CA GLU A 530 15.21 -5.33 -16.58
C GLU A 530 15.89 -6.62 -16.11
N ARG A 531 17.13 -6.51 -15.59
CA ARG A 531 17.86 -7.65 -15.04
C ARG A 531 17.14 -8.26 -13.83
N ALA A 532 16.78 -7.43 -12.83
CA ALA A 532 16.10 -7.88 -11.63
C ALA A 532 14.69 -8.42 -11.92
N SER A 533 13.97 -7.80 -12.86
CA SER A 533 12.66 -8.26 -13.31
C SER A 533 12.71 -9.63 -13.98
N ARG A 534 13.73 -9.88 -14.82
CA ARG A 534 13.96 -11.22 -15.39
C ARG A 534 14.27 -12.25 -14.32
N ALA A 535 15.17 -11.94 -13.39
CA ALA A 535 15.55 -12.84 -12.30
C ALA A 535 14.36 -13.16 -11.38
N SER A 536 13.48 -12.20 -11.10
CA SER A 536 12.24 -12.42 -10.33
C SER A 536 11.09 -13.02 -11.14
N SER A 537 11.30 -13.36 -12.43
CA SER A 537 10.28 -13.84 -13.37
C SER A 537 9.06 -12.91 -13.47
N GLY A 538 9.26 -11.62 -13.25
CA GLY A 538 8.19 -10.64 -13.22
C GLY A 538 7.17 -10.83 -12.08
N SER A 539 7.51 -11.53 -11.01
CA SER A 539 6.60 -11.78 -9.89
C SER A 539 6.04 -10.48 -9.31
N PRO A 540 4.72 -10.33 -9.20
CA PRO A 540 4.13 -9.16 -8.55
C PRO A 540 4.29 -9.18 -7.02
N ASP A 541 4.68 -10.33 -6.43
CA ASP A 541 4.95 -10.46 -5.00
C ASP A 541 6.30 -9.86 -4.58
N VAL A 542 7.14 -9.44 -5.55
CA VAL A 542 8.44 -8.82 -5.32
C VAL A 542 8.41 -7.35 -5.74
N ALA A 543 8.62 -6.44 -4.79
CA ALA A 543 8.79 -5.03 -5.05
C ALA A 543 10.27 -4.70 -5.28
N LEU A 544 10.63 -4.31 -6.49
CA LEU A 544 12.00 -3.96 -6.88
C LEU A 544 12.24 -2.45 -6.74
N TYR A 545 13.37 -2.09 -6.16
CA TYR A 545 13.87 -0.73 -6.02
C TYR A 545 15.24 -0.66 -6.68
N THR A 546 15.30 -0.18 -7.91
CA THR A 546 16.50 -0.20 -8.77
C THR A 546 17.02 1.20 -9.13
N GLY A 547 16.38 2.25 -8.63
CA GLY A 547 16.78 3.63 -8.84
C GLY A 547 18.23 3.89 -8.41
N ALA A 548 18.83 4.94 -8.92
CA ALA A 548 20.16 5.38 -8.51
C ALA A 548 20.24 5.59 -6.99
N VAL A 549 21.40 5.39 -6.40
CA VAL A 549 21.64 5.76 -5.00
C VAL A 549 21.73 7.28 -4.89
N THR A 550 20.99 7.87 -3.96
CA THR A 550 20.88 9.32 -3.82
C THR A 550 21.09 9.78 -2.38
N PRO A 551 21.41 11.05 -2.17
CA PRO A 551 21.42 11.64 -0.83
C PRO A 551 20.01 11.91 -0.30
N CYS A 552 18.95 11.78 -1.12
CA CYS A 552 17.58 12.07 -0.76
C CYS A 552 17.00 11.03 0.23
N PRO A 553 16.56 11.43 1.43
CA PRO A 553 16.00 10.51 2.41
C PRO A 553 14.69 9.87 1.94
N HIS A 554 13.91 10.57 1.11
CA HIS A 554 12.62 10.10 0.63
C HIS A 554 12.72 8.95 -0.38
N THR A 555 13.88 8.74 -1.00
CA THR A 555 14.14 7.61 -1.89
C THR A 555 14.83 6.45 -1.19
N GLU A 556 15.72 6.71 -0.25
CA GLU A 556 16.52 5.64 0.37
C GLU A 556 15.90 5.06 1.65
N LEU A 557 15.03 5.80 2.36
CA LEU A 557 14.31 5.24 3.52
C LEU A 557 13.07 4.44 3.11
N LEU A 558 12.34 4.85 2.05
CA LEU A 558 11.08 4.22 1.65
C LEU A 558 11.19 2.71 1.33
N PRO A 559 12.26 2.18 0.72
CA PRO A 559 12.41 0.74 0.53
C PRO A 559 12.32 -0.06 1.85
N PHE A 560 12.81 0.49 2.95
CA PHE A 560 12.87 -0.14 4.27
C PHE A 560 11.63 0.10 5.16
N LEU A 561 10.66 0.88 4.66
CA LEU A 561 9.51 1.35 5.44
C LEU A 561 8.19 1.06 4.73
N ARG A 562 7.20 0.60 5.49
CA ARG A 562 5.80 0.49 5.03
C ARG A 562 4.96 1.58 5.65
N GLU A 563 4.24 2.32 4.81
CA GLU A 563 3.27 3.32 5.27
C GLU A 563 2.05 2.66 5.89
N GLN A 564 1.62 3.17 7.05
CA GLN A 564 0.41 2.73 7.72
C GLN A 564 -0.43 3.94 8.16
N ALA A 565 -1.65 4.02 7.67
CA ALA A 565 -2.61 5.06 8.06
C ALA A 565 -3.53 4.52 9.16
N VAL A 566 -3.59 5.20 10.30
CA VAL A 566 -4.42 4.83 11.45
C VAL A 566 -5.46 5.91 11.69
N SER A 567 -6.74 5.54 11.66
CA SER A 567 -7.85 6.47 11.92
C SER A 567 -8.65 6.00 13.13
N ILE A 568 -8.75 6.86 14.12
CA ILE A 568 -9.36 6.56 15.42
C ILE A 568 -10.46 7.57 15.70
N THR A 569 -11.66 7.10 16.04
CA THR A 569 -12.73 7.96 16.54
C THR A 569 -12.46 8.36 18.00
N ASN A 570 -12.35 9.66 18.26
CA ASN A 570 -12.04 10.22 19.58
C ASN A 570 -13.30 10.55 20.41
N HIS A 571 -14.42 9.89 20.14
CA HIS A 571 -15.64 10.09 20.95
C HIS A 571 -16.52 8.85 20.95
N ARG A 572 -17.33 8.71 21.99
CA ARG A 572 -18.41 7.73 22.07
C ARG A 572 -19.73 8.49 22.24
N PHE A 573 -20.59 8.45 21.21
CA PHE A 573 -21.87 9.20 21.19
C PHE A 573 -21.73 10.67 21.59
N GLY A 574 -20.65 11.34 21.14
CA GLY A 574 -20.36 12.73 21.45
C GLY A 574 -19.56 12.96 22.73
N THR A 575 -19.41 11.96 23.60
CA THR A 575 -18.53 12.04 24.77
C THR A 575 -17.07 11.83 24.34
N PRO A 576 -16.16 12.77 24.60
CA PRO A 576 -14.74 12.61 24.24
C PRO A 576 -14.14 11.34 24.85
N LEU A 577 -13.30 10.66 24.07
CA LEU A 577 -12.59 9.43 24.45
C LEU A 577 -11.20 9.49 23.86
N ASP A 578 -10.17 9.44 24.69
CA ASP A 578 -8.78 9.41 24.25
C ASP A 578 -8.18 8.00 24.47
N LEU A 579 -8.70 7.03 23.73
CA LEU A 579 -8.28 5.63 23.81
C LEU A 579 -6.83 5.41 23.40
N ALA A 580 -6.31 6.25 22.52
CA ALA A 580 -4.97 6.12 21.95
C ALA A 580 -3.93 7.05 22.60
N ALA A 581 -4.23 7.62 23.77
CA ALA A 581 -3.28 8.47 24.49
C ALA A 581 -1.98 7.72 24.77
N GLY A 582 -0.87 8.27 24.28
CA GLY A 582 0.47 7.69 24.50
C GLY A 582 0.83 6.46 23.66
N LEU A 583 -0.06 6.00 22.74
CA LEU A 583 0.21 4.85 21.87
C LEU A 583 0.72 5.26 20.48
N LEU A 584 0.40 6.46 20.01
CA LEU A 584 0.66 6.93 18.63
C LEU A 584 1.11 8.39 18.64
#